data_fa538daab186d3a5da2cf04c64299646
#
_entry.id   fa538daab186d3a5da2cf04c64299646
#
_cell.length_a   1.000
_cell.length_b   1.000
_cell.length_c   1.000
_cell.angle_alpha   90.00
_cell.angle_beta   90.00
_cell.angle_gamma   90.00
#
_symmetry.space_group_name_H-M   'P 1'
#
loop_
_entity.id
_entity.type
_entity.pdbx_description
1 polymer ?
#
loop_
_entity_poly.entity_id
_entity_poly.type
_entity_poly.pdbx_seq_one_letter_code
_entity_poly.pdbx_strand_id
1 'polypeptide(L)'
;RQRQMCKETDLGIYEELSDILKKNGKTIADIEEAEPEPSLGNGGLGRLAACFLDSIATLGLPGDGIGLNYHFGLFKQVFKDHLQNAEKNDWIQKDSWLNNTGTKFEVSFGDRKVTSVLYDIDVVGYENGLNKLHLFDVETVDESLVKKGITFDKEAIEKNLTLFLYPDDSDEAGNLLRIYQEYFMVCNGAQLILKEVKEKGYDLHTLPEHVAIQINDTHPTMVIPELIRILTTEEGFTTVSYTHLRAHETLANLV
;
A
#
# COMPACT_ATOMS: atom_id res chain seq x y z
N ARG A 1 -10.75 11.03 -7.24
CA ARG A 1 -11.20 12.44 -7.33
C ARG A 1 -11.76 12.95 -5.99
N GLN A 2 -12.76 12.32 -5.40
CA GLN A 2 -13.35 12.79 -4.11
C GLN A 2 -12.34 12.97 -2.96
N ARG A 3 -11.25 12.23 -2.93
CA ARG A 3 -10.25 12.30 -1.87
C ARG A 3 -9.28 13.49 -1.97
N GLN A 4 -8.95 13.90 -3.17
CA GLN A 4 -8.11 15.07 -3.37
C GLN A 4 -8.88 16.35 -3.03
N MET A 5 -10.19 16.36 -3.27
CA MET A 5 -11.08 17.47 -2.88
C MET A 5 -11.19 17.70 -1.37
N CYS A 6 -10.86 16.69 -0.55
CA CYS A 6 -11.01 16.80 0.90
C CYS A 6 -9.82 17.46 1.59
N LYS A 7 -8.61 17.37 1.03
CA LYS A 7 -7.40 17.88 1.70
C LYS A 7 -7.46 19.38 1.98
N GLU A 8 -7.91 20.18 1.05
CA GLU A 8 -8.05 21.63 1.22
C GLU A 8 -9.09 21.97 2.28
N THR A 9 -10.15 21.15 2.35
CA THR A 9 -11.20 21.28 3.37
C THR A 9 -10.70 20.81 4.72
N ASP A 10 -10.05 19.66 4.77
CA ASP A 10 -9.49 19.05 5.99
C ASP A 10 -8.43 19.93 6.62
N LEU A 11 -7.60 20.58 5.80
CA LEU A 11 -6.60 21.55 6.24
C LEU A 11 -7.20 22.95 6.51
N GLY A 12 -8.46 23.17 6.24
CA GLY A 12 -9.14 24.45 6.44
C GLY A 12 -8.69 25.58 5.51
N ILE A 13 -8.04 25.25 4.38
CA ILE A 13 -7.46 26.24 3.45
C ILE A 13 -8.28 26.40 2.15
N TYR A 14 -9.44 25.75 2.03
CA TYR A 14 -10.25 25.74 0.81
C TYR A 14 -10.58 27.13 0.28
N GLU A 15 -11.07 28.04 1.13
CA GLU A 15 -11.47 29.38 0.71
C GLU A 15 -10.26 30.20 0.27
N GLU A 16 -9.15 30.14 1.01
CA GLU A 16 -7.92 30.87 0.66
C GLU A 16 -7.34 30.37 -0.67
N LEU A 17 -7.25 29.05 -0.85
CA LEU A 17 -6.78 28.45 -2.10
C LEU A 17 -7.71 28.80 -3.27
N SER A 18 -9.02 28.72 -3.08
CA SER A 18 -10.02 29.09 -4.09
C SER A 18 -9.85 30.53 -4.54
N ASP A 19 -9.64 31.46 -3.62
CA ASP A 19 -9.45 32.88 -3.94
C ASP A 19 -8.12 33.15 -4.66
N ILE A 20 -7.05 32.47 -4.31
CA ILE A 20 -5.76 32.54 -5.02
C ILE A 20 -5.92 32.03 -6.45
N LEU A 21 -6.56 30.89 -6.63
CA LEU A 21 -6.81 30.29 -7.96
C LEU A 21 -7.67 31.19 -8.82
N LYS A 22 -8.77 31.76 -8.31
CA LYS A 22 -9.63 32.71 -9.02
C LYS A 22 -8.86 33.93 -9.52
N LYS A 23 -7.96 34.48 -8.69
CA LYS A 23 -7.10 35.62 -9.11
C LYS A 23 -6.17 35.26 -10.28
N ASN A 24 -5.86 33.99 -10.44
CA ASN A 24 -5.05 33.47 -11.54
C ASN A 24 -5.87 32.85 -12.69
N GLY A 25 -7.20 33.06 -12.71
CA GLY A 25 -8.09 32.56 -13.75
C GLY A 25 -8.27 31.04 -13.74
N LYS A 26 -8.11 30.40 -12.59
CA LYS A 26 -8.26 28.96 -12.36
C LYS A 26 -9.32 28.70 -11.30
N THR A 27 -9.82 27.48 -11.27
CA THR A 27 -10.67 26.97 -10.20
C THR A 27 -10.04 25.74 -9.56
N ILE A 28 -10.51 25.33 -8.38
CA ILE A 28 -10.09 24.05 -7.77
C ILE A 28 -10.41 22.91 -8.71
N ALA A 29 -11.59 22.90 -9.34
CA ALA A 29 -11.97 21.87 -10.30
C ALA A 29 -10.99 21.72 -11.48
N ASP A 30 -10.42 22.83 -11.98
CA ASP A 30 -9.41 22.78 -13.05
C ASP A 30 -8.12 22.08 -12.59
N ILE A 31 -7.75 22.22 -11.32
CA ILE A 31 -6.59 21.55 -10.75
C ILE A 31 -6.89 20.06 -10.56
N GLU A 32 -8.05 19.75 -9.99
CA GLU A 32 -8.48 18.35 -9.77
C GLU A 32 -8.56 17.54 -11.07
N GLU A 33 -8.99 18.16 -12.17
CA GLU A 33 -9.00 17.47 -13.48
C GLU A 33 -7.61 17.20 -14.02
N ALA A 34 -6.62 18.02 -13.65
CA ALA A 34 -5.24 17.87 -14.11
C ALA A 34 -4.46 16.83 -13.30
N GLU A 35 -4.85 16.55 -12.06
CA GLU A 35 -4.15 15.59 -11.20
C GLU A 35 -4.48 14.14 -11.57
N PRO A 36 -3.45 13.27 -11.70
CA PRO A 36 -3.68 11.84 -11.86
C PRO A 36 -4.25 11.24 -10.58
N GLU A 37 -5.23 10.36 -10.71
CA GLU A 37 -5.78 9.64 -9.58
C GLU A 37 -4.81 8.53 -9.13
N PRO A 38 -4.49 8.44 -7.82
CA PRO A 38 -3.61 7.38 -7.30
C PRO A 38 -4.19 5.99 -7.53
N SER A 39 -3.36 5.08 -8.01
CA SER A 39 -3.73 3.68 -8.24
C SER A 39 -3.18 2.79 -7.14
N LEU A 40 -3.78 2.86 -5.94
CA LEU A 40 -3.33 2.17 -4.72
C LEU A 40 -4.17 0.95 -4.38
N GLY A 41 -5.27 0.72 -5.06
CA GLY A 41 -6.17 -0.39 -4.85
C GLY A 41 -7.19 -0.54 -5.97
N ASN A 42 -7.88 -1.67 -6.04
CA ASN A 42 -8.82 -2.02 -7.09
C ASN A 42 -10.24 -2.19 -6.53
N GLY A 43 -11.22 -1.76 -7.33
CA GLY A 43 -12.63 -2.00 -7.10
C GLY A 43 -13.19 -1.50 -5.77
N GLY A 44 -14.23 -2.16 -5.28
CA GLY A 44 -14.93 -1.80 -4.04
C GLY A 44 -14.08 -1.95 -2.80
N LEU A 45 -13.26 -2.99 -2.70
CA LEU A 45 -12.38 -3.24 -1.55
C LEU A 45 -11.31 -2.16 -1.42
N GLY A 46 -10.65 -1.77 -2.53
CA GLY A 46 -9.68 -0.68 -2.51
C GLY A 46 -10.31 0.66 -2.14
N ARG A 47 -11.51 0.95 -2.64
CA ARG A 47 -12.27 2.16 -2.27
C ARG A 47 -12.63 2.16 -0.79
N LEU A 48 -13.07 1.03 -0.27
CA LEU A 48 -13.49 0.89 1.13
C LEU A 48 -12.30 1.08 2.08
N ALA A 49 -11.16 0.45 1.81
CA ALA A 49 -9.93 0.65 2.56
C ALA A 49 -9.53 2.13 2.61
N ALA A 50 -9.63 2.79 1.47
CA ALA A 50 -9.39 4.21 1.36
C ALA A 50 -10.32 5.07 2.23
N CYS A 51 -11.62 4.76 2.24
CA CYS A 51 -12.61 5.48 3.07
C CYS A 51 -12.39 5.22 4.57
N PHE A 52 -11.98 4.02 4.95
CA PHE A 52 -11.67 3.71 6.36
C PHE A 52 -10.43 4.45 6.85
N LEU A 53 -9.36 4.52 6.06
CA LEU A 53 -8.18 5.29 6.45
C LEU A 53 -8.50 6.77 6.67
N ASP A 54 -9.28 7.35 5.77
CA ASP A 54 -9.77 8.73 5.88
C ASP A 54 -10.62 8.93 7.15
N SER A 55 -11.55 8.01 7.41
CA SER A 55 -12.40 8.06 8.60
C SER A 55 -11.61 7.92 9.89
N ILE A 56 -10.62 7.02 9.95
CA ILE A 56 -9.74 6.82 11.10
C ILE A 56 -8.94 8.10 11.38
N ALA A 57 -8.37 8.72 10.36
CA ALA A 57 -7.66 9.99 10.49
C ALA A 57 -8.60 11.12 10.94
N THR A 58 -9.80 11.22 10.37
CA THR A 58 -10.82 12.23 10.73
C THR A 58 -11.28 12.08 12.19
N LEU A 59 -11.38 10.86 12.70
CA LEU A 59 -11.72 10.59 14.09
C LEU A 59 -10.54 10.80 15.05
N GLY A 60 -9.36 11.14 14.56
CA GLY A 60 -8.16 11.30 15.38
C GLY A 60 -7.66 10.00 16.00
N LEU A 61 -8.02 8.85 15.42
CA LEU A 61 -7.59 7.54 15.90
C LEU A 61 -6.24 7.17 15.27
N PRO A 62 -5.33 6.54 16.02
CA PRO A 62 -4.08 6.01 15.45
C PRO A 62 -4.39 4.82 14.55
N GLY A 63 -4.02 4.91 13.28
CA GLY A 63 -4.25 3.82 12.36
C GLY A 63 -3.62 4.08 10.99
N ASP A 64 -2.59 3.32 10.67
CA ASP A 64 -1.85 3.44 9.43
C ASP A 64 -2.24 2.34 8.44
N GLY A 65 -2.19 2.65 7.16
CA GLY A 65 -2.41 1.71 6.08
C GLY A 65 -1.12 1.08 5.59
N ILE A 66 -1.21 -0.16 5.09
CA ILE A 66 -0.09 -0.85 4.47
C ILE A 66 -0.50 -1.31 3.07
N GLY A 67 0.36 -1.07 2.08
CA GLY A 67 0.14 -1.44 0.69
C GLY A 67 1.42 -1.52 -0.12
N LEU A 68 1.27 -1.60 -1.43
CA LEU A 68 2.38 -1.58 -2.38
C LEU A 68 2.35 -0.33 -3.25
N ASN A 69 3.54 0.16 -3.60
CA ASN A 69 3.72 1.26 -4.52
C ASN A 69 3.72 0.75 -5.96
N TYR A 70 2.54 0.58 -6.55
CA TYR A 70 2.44 0.11 -7.92
C TYR A 70 2.80 1.21 -8.91
N HIS A 71 3.73 0.93 -9.85
CA HIS A 71 4.14 1.86 -10.89
C HIS A 71 3.05 2.07 -11.94
N PHE A 72 2.34 1.01 -12.29
CA PHE A 72 1.21 1.05 -13.21
C PHE A 72 -0.06 0.63 -12.48
N GLY A 73 -1.06 1.49 -12.51
CA GLY A 73 -2.36 1.23 -11.91
C GLY A 73 -3.21 0.25 -12.71
N LEU A 74 -4.51 0.43 -12.66
CA LEU A 74 -5.42 -0.25 -13.60
C LEU A 74 -5.07 0.18 -15.02
N PHE A 75 -5.00 -0.79 -15.94
CA PHE A 75 -4.60 -0.52 -17.32
C PHE A 75 -5.54 0.48 -17.99
N LYS A 76 -4.96 1.30 -18.84
CA LYS A 76 -5.70 2.18 -19.73
C LYS A 76 -6.33 1.35 -20.83
N GLN A 77 -7.65 1.46 -21.00
CA GLN A 77 -8.35 0.81 -22.09
C GLN A 77 -8.30 1.68 -23.34
N VAL A 78 -7.87 1.09 -24.44
CA VAL A 78 -7.79 1.77 -25.74
C VAL A 78 -8.43 0.89 -26.82
N PHE A 79 -8.95 1.52 -27.88
CA PHE A 79 -9.48 0.81 -29.03
C PHE A 79 -8.49 0.89 -30.19
N LYS A 80 -8.04 -0.28 -30.67
CA LYS A 80 -7.18 -0.41 -31.85
C LYS A 80 -7.75 -1.50 -32.75
N ASP A 81 -7.83 -1.24 -34.03
CA ASP A 81 -8.32 -2.19 -35.04
C ASP A 81 -9.71 -2.76 -34.68
N HIS A 82 -10.59 -1.93 -34.14
CA HIS A 82 -11.94 -2.29 -33.66
C HIS A 82 -11.95 -3.27 -32.47
N LEU A 83 -10.82 -3.48 -31.83
CA LEU A 83 -10.68 -4.33 -30.64
C LEU A 83 -10.31 -3.47 -29.42
N GLN A 84 -10.84 -3.85 -28.29
CA GLN A 84 -10.44 -3.30 -27.00
C GLN A 84 -9.07 -3.87 -26.59
N ASN A 85 -8.15 -2.99 -26.27
CA ASN A 85 -6.80 -3.32 -25.83
C ASN A 85 -6.48 -2.67 -24.50
N ALA A 86 -5.59 -3.29 -23.74
CA ALA A 86 -5.06 -2.75 -22.51
C ALA A 86 -3.67 -2.16 -22.74
N GLU A 87 -3.43 -0.98 -22.17
CA GLU A 87 -2.12 -0.34 -22.11
C GLU A 87 -1.76 0.02 -20.67
N LYS A 88 -0.48 0.18 -20.38
CA LYS A 88 -0.01 0.64 -19.08
C LYS A 88 -0.57 2.02 -18.77
N ASN A 89 -0.87 2.26 -17.51
CA ASN A 89 -1.39 3.53 -17.01
C ASN A 89 -0.41 4.09 -15.98
N ASP A 90 0.47 4.96 -16.46
CA ASP A 90 1.45 5.66 -15.62
C ASP A 90 0.69 6.69 -14.75
N TRP A 91 0.79 6.58 -13.42
CA TRP A 91 0.15 7.52 -12.51
C TRP A 91 1.15 8.20 -11.57
N ILE A 92 2.30 7.57 -11.30
CA ILE A 92 3.36 8.16 -10.51
C ILE A 92 4.09 9.21 -11.36
N GLN A 93 4.09 10.45 -10.90
CA GLN A 93 4.83 11.53 -11.53
C GLN A 93 6.14 11.80 -10.78
N LYS A 94 7.07 12.45 -11.46
CA LYS A 94 8.40 12.78 -10.90
C LYS A 94 8.31 13.59 -9.59
N ASP A 95 7.34 14.47 -9.49
CA ASP A 95 7.10 15.33 -8.32
C ASP A 95 5.84 14.85 -7.55
N SER A 96 5.72 13.54 -7.38
CA SER A 96 4.60 12.96 -6.63
C SER A 96 4.72 13.24 -5.13
N TRP A 97 3.60 13.13 -4.44
CA TRP A 97 3.48 13.28 -2.98
C TRP A 97 3.89 12.01 -2.20
N LEU A 98 4.63 11.11 -2.83
CA LEU A 98 5.27 9.95 -2.20
C LEU A 98 6.55 10.39 -1.48
N ASN A 99 6.59 10.20 -0.17
CA ASN A 99 7.75 10.52 0.67
C ASN A 99 8.62 9.27 0.83
N ASN A 100 9.81 9.26 0.24
CA ASN A 100 10.77 8.20 0.48
C ASN A 100 11.31 8.31 1.90
N THR A 101 11.07 7.31 2.74
CA THR A 101 11.49 7.31 4.15
C THR A 101 12.96 6.91 4.34
N GLY A 102 13.60 6.35 3.32
CA GLY A 102 14.93 5.74 3.42
C GLY A 102 14.95 4.38 4.13
N THR A 103 13.81 3.92 4.68
CA THR A 103 13.71 2.61 5.32
C THR A 103 13.68 1.50 4.27
N LYS A 104 14.46 0.45 4.51
CA LYS A 104 14.54 -0.72 3.64
C LYS A 104 14.37 -2.00 4.44
N PHE A 105 13.76 -2.99 3.80
CA PHE A 105 13.66 -4.34 4.32
C PHE A 105 14.11 -5.36 3.27
N GLU A 106 14.49 -6.55 3.73
CA GLU A 106 14.78 -7.69 2.86
C GLU A 106 13.64 -8.69 2.95
N VAL A 107 13.12 -9.13 1.82
CA VAL A 107 12.10 -10.17 1.71
C VAL A 107 12.70 -11.36 0.97
N SER A 108 12.61 -12.54 1.58
CA SER A 108 13.16 -13.79 1.04
C SER A 108 12.06 -14.63 0.38
N PHE A 109 12.29 -15.02 -0.87
CA PHE A 109 11.44 -15.94 -1.63
C PHE A 109 12.24 -17.21 -1.93
N GLY A 110 12.37 -18.09 -0.93
CA GLY A 110 13.26 -19.24 -1.02
C GLY A 110 14.73 -18.81 -1.07
N ASP A 111 15.37 -19.06 -2.20
CA ASP A 111 16.78 -18.70 -2.48
C ASP A 111 16.94 -17.27 -3.06
N ARG A 112 15.85 -16.62 -3.43
CA ARG A 112 15.85 -15.24 -3.93
C ARG A 112 15.60 -14.25 -2.82
N LYS A 113 16.26 -13.10 -2.89
CA LYS A 113 16.09 -11.99 -1.96
C LYS A 113 15.75 -10.71 -2.72
N VAL A 114 14.77 -10.00 -2.22
CA VAL A 114 14.29 -8.74 -2.80
C VAL A 114 14.38 -7.66 -1.74
N THR A 115 15.06 -6.56 -2.04
CA THR A 115 15.10 -5.38 -1.17
C THR A 115 13.91 -4.49 -1.46
N SER A 116 13.17 -4.13 -0.42
CA SER A 116 12.10 -3.14 -0.49
C SER A 116 12.56 -1.77 0.00
N VAL A 117 11.92 -0.74 -0.53
CA VAL A 117 12.02 0.65 -0.05
C VAL A 117 10.65 1.10 0.40
N LEU A 118 10.58 1.77 1.54
CA LEU A 118 9.33 2.30 2.09
C LEU A 118 9.09 3.74 1.65
N TYR A 119 7.91 3.97 1.11
CA TYR A 119 7.35 5.30 0.84
C TYR A 119 6.12 5.53 1.73
N ASP A 120 5.98 6.76 2.21
CA ASP A 120 4.81 7.18 2.97
C ASP A 120 3.96 8.16 2.18
N ILE A 121 2.64 8.06 2.38
CA ILE A 121 1.66 9.07 2.01
C ILE A 121 0.96 9.52 3.28
N ASP A 122 0.87 10.82 3.49
CA ASP A 122 0.11 11.38 4.60
C ASP A 122 -1.40 11.28 4.32
N VAL A 123 -2.12 10.69 5.27
CA VAL A 123 -3.57 10.60 5.28
C VAL A 123 -4.09 11.65 6.25
N VAL A 124 -4.54 12.76 5.69
CA VAL A 124 -5.02 13.91 6.46
C VAL A 124 -6.51 13.73 6.72
N GLY A 125 -6.91 13.87 7.99
CA GLY A 125 -8.31 13.92 8.40
C GLY A 125 -8.73 15.32 8.81
N TYR A 126 -10.00 15.49 9.13
CA TYR A 126 -10.52 16.74 9.67
C TYR A 126 -9.84 17.07 11.03
N GLU A 127 -9.75 18.35 11.37
CA GLU A 127 -9.32 18.83 12.67
C GLU A 127 -7.95 18.27 13.15
N ASN A 128 -6.96 18.22 12.24
CA ASN A 128 -5.58 17.80 12.52
C ASN A 128 -5.36 16.29 12.73
N GLY A 129 -6.27 15.43 12.33
CA GLY A 129 -6.00 14.00 12.23
C GLY A 129 -4.94 13.74 11.14
N LEU A 130 -3.88 13.02 11.49
CA LEU A 130 -2.81 12.67 10.55
C LEU A 130 -2.36 11.24 10.80
N ASN A 131 -2.57 10.38 9.83
CA ASN A 131 -2.09 9.01 9.78
C ASN A 131 -1.26 8.81 8.51
N LYS A 132 -0.74 7.61 8.30
CA LYS A 132 0.09 7.29 7.15
C LYS A 132 -0.46 6.13 6.35
N LEU A 133 -0.16 6.15 5.07
CA LEU A 133 -0.25 5.00 4.20
C LEU A 133 1.18 4.61 3.80
N HIS A 134 1.63 3.48 4.30
CA HIS A 134 2.93 2.90 4.05
C HIS A 134 2.90 2.07 2.78
N LEU A 135 3.69 2.43 1.79
CA LEU A 135 3.75 1.77 0.48
C LEU A 135 5.15 1.20 0.25
N PHE A 136 5.22 -0.10 0.10
CA PHE A 136 6.48 -0.78 -0.21
C PHE A 136 6.69 -0.92 -1.69
N ASP A 137 7.91 -0.66 -2.13
CA ASP A 137 8.35 -0.78 -3.51
C ASP A 137 9.58 -1.69 -3.60
N VAL A 138 9.79 -2.31 -4.74
CA VAL A 138 11.03 -3.03 -5.04
C VAL A 138 12.13 -2.03 -5.38
N GLU A 139 13.25 -2.07 -4.69
CA GLU A 139 14.37 -1.13 -4.92
C GLU A 139 14.87 -1.16 -6.38
N THR A 140 14.81 -2.32 -7.00
CA THR A 140 15.32 -2.57 -8.36
C THR A 140 14.21 -2.68 -9.40
N VAL A 141 13.04 -2.10 -9.14
CA VAL A 141 11.93 -2.09 -10.09
C VAL A 141 12.35 -1.53 -11.44
N ASP A 142 11.90 -2.16 -12.52
CA ASP A 142 12.31 -1.81 -13.88
C ASP A 142 11.10 -1.70 -14.82
N GLU A 143 10.62 -0.49 -15.01
CA GLU A 143 9.47 -0.19 -15.90
C GLU A 143 9.75 -0.54 -17.37
N SER A 144 11.03 -0.64 -17.77
CA SER A 144 11.42 -0.98 -19.14
C SER A 144 11.10 -2.43 -19.53
N LEU A 145 10.78 -3.28 -18.55
CA LEU A 145 10.28 -4.64 -18.80
C LEU A 145 8.95 -4.63 -19.58
N VAL A 146 8.15 -3.59 -19.41
CA VAL A 146 6.87 -3.44 -20.11
C VAL A 146 7.08 -2.74 -21.45
N LYS A 147 7.26 -3.53 -22.51
CA LYS A 147 7.55 -3.02 -23.85
C LYS A 147 6.32 -2.65 -24.67
N LYS A 148 5.23 -3.38 -24.50
CA LYS A 148 3.99 -3.19 -25.27
C LYS A 148 2.78 -3.70 -24.48
N GLY A 149 1.74 -2.87 -24.41
CA GLY A 149 0.52 -3.22 -23.69
C GLY A 149 0.78 -3.38 -22.20
N ILE A 150 0.42 -4.55 -21.66
CA ILE A 150 0.59 -4.93 -20.25
C ILE A 150 1.46 -6.19 -20.08
N THR A 151 2.15 -6.61 -21.14
CA THR A 151 2.93 -7.84 -21.14
C THR A 151 4.37 -7.58 -20.69
N PHE A 152 4.88 -8.39 -19.78
CA PHE A 152 6.24 -8.35 -19.28
C PHE A 152 6.68 -9.73 -18.78
N ASP A 153 7.98 -9.88 -18.47
CA ASP A 153 8.52 -11.09 -17.84
C ASP A 153 8.03 -11.21 -16.40
N LYS A 154 7.18 -12.19 -16.12
CA LYS A 154 6.57 -12.42 -14.80
C LYS A 154 7.51 -13.13 -13.82
N GLU A 155 8.62 -13.73 -14.28
CA GLU A 155 9.54 -14.49 -13.43
C GLU A 155 10.61 -13.61 -12.76
N ALA A 156 10.85 -12.41 -13.30
CA ALA A 156 11.86 -11.47 -12.81
C ALA A 156 11.35 -10.68 -11.59
N ILE A 157 11.00 -11.39 -10.49
CA ILE A 157 10.36 -10.79 -9.31
C ILE A 157 11.19 -9.68 -8.67
N GLU A 158 12.49 -9.71 -8.80
CA GLU A 158 13.39 -8.65 -8.30
C GLU A 158 13.17 -7.30 -9.00
N LYS A 159 12.41 -7.30 -10.12
CA LYS A 159 12.18 -6.11 -10.93
C LYS A 159 10.72 -5.82 -11.23
N ASN A 160 9.82 -6.75 -10.94
CA ASN A 160 8.45 -6.67 -11.45
C ASN A 160 7.34 -6.70 -10.39
N LEU A 161 7.64 -7.04 -9.12
CA LEU A 161 6.63 -7.21 -8.07
C LEU A 161 5.73 -5.99 -7.87
N THR A 162 6.23 -4.79 -8.10
CA THR A 162 5.49 -3.54 -7.93
C THR A 162 5.16 -2.83 -9.24
N LEU A 163 5.33 -3.52 -10.41
CA LEU A 163 5.01 -2.90 -11.69
C LEU A 163 3.51 -2.64 -11.87
N PHE A 164 2.68 -3.66 -11.69
CA PHE A 164 1.24 -3.55 -11.93
C PHE A 164 0.42 -3.83 -10.67
N LEU A 165 -0.58 -2.98 -10.42
CA LEU A 165 -1.62 -3.22 -9.41
C LEU A 165 -2.35 -4.55 -9.65
N TYR A 166 -2.60 -4.91 -10.91
CA TYR A 166 -3.25 -6.14 -11.31
C TYR A 166 -2.55 -6.73 -12.53
N PRO A 167 -1.48 -7.53 -12.33
CA PRO A 167 -0.83 -8.21 -13.46
C PRO A 167 -1.78 -9.22 -14.10
N ASP A 168 -1.53 -9.53 -15.38
CA ASP A 168 -2.26 -10.59 -16.05
C ASP A 168 -1.99 -11.95 -15.37
N ASP A 169 -3.03 -12.55 -14.81
CA ASP A 169 -3.02 -13.82 -14.08
C ASP A 169 -3.70 -14.97 -14.86
N SER A 170 -3.79 -14.83 -16.16
CA SER A 170 -4.37 -15.87 -17.04
C SER A 170 -3.49 -17.12 -17.16
N ASP A 171 -2.25 -17.08 -16.74
CA ASP A 171 -1.28 -18.17 -16.72
C ASP A 171 -0.74 -18.46 -15.31
N GLU A 172 -0.03 -19.59 -15.18
CA GLU A 172 0.55 -20.01 -13.89
C GLU A 172 1.58 -19.01 -13.34
N ALA A 173 2.39 -18.41 -14.21
CA ALA A 173 3.39 -17.42 -13.80
C ALA A 173 2.72 -16.14 -13.25
N GLY A 174 1.60 -15.71 -13.85
CA GLY A 174 0.82 -14.58 -13.35
C GLY A 174 0.15 -14.87 -12.02
N ASN A 175 -0.43 -16.06 -11.85
CA ASN A 175 -0.98 -16.50 -10.57
C ASN A 175 0.08 -16.51 -9.48
N LEU A 176 1.27 -17.05 -9.77
CA LEU A 176 2.39 -17.08 -8.83
C LEU A 176 2.90 -15.67 -8.50
N LEU A 177 2.99 -14.79 -9.49
CA LEU A 177 3.39 -13.40 -9.28
C LEU A 177 2.44 -12.69 -8.30
N ARG A 178 1.13 -12.91 -8.38
CA ARG A 178 0.17 -12.35 -7.43
C ARG A 178 0.40 -12.83 -6.01
N ILE A 179 0.70 -14.12 -5.82
CA ILE A 179 1.05 -14.66 -4.50
C ILE A 179 2.33 -13.99 -3.97
N TYR A 180 3.31 -13.78 -4.84
CA TYR A 180 4.53 -13.07 -4.46
C TYR A 180 4.28 -11.60 -4.09
N GLN A 181 3.39 -10.90 -4.80
CA GLN A 181 2.97 -9.54 -4.42
C GLN A 181 2.33 -9.52 -3.03
N GLU A 182 1.42 -10.45 -2.76
CA GLU A 182 0.75 -10.56 -1.46
C GLU A 182 1.75 -10.84 -0.34
N TYR A 183 2.65 -11.81 -0.54
CA TYR A 183 3.71 -12.12 0.43
C TYR A 183 4.68 -10.95 0.63
N PHE A 184 5.08 -10.27 -0.43
CA PHE A 184 5.95 -9.09 -0.35
C PHE A 184 5.31 -8.00 0.52
N MET A 185 4.03 -7.72 0.33
CA MET A 185 3.31 -6.75 1.14
C MET A 185 3.26 -7.15 2.61
N VAL A 186 2.87 -8.38 2.93
CA VAL A 186 2.69 -8.80 4.33
C VAL A 186 4.00 -8.96 5.07
N CYS A 187 5.06 -9.44 4.40
CA CYS A 187 6.38 -9.58 4.99
C CYS A 187 6.97 -8.22 5.38
N ASN A 188 6.88 -7.25 4.47
CA ASN A 188 7.31 -5.88 4.75
C ASN A 188 6.47 -5.23 5.86
N GLY A 189 5.14 -5.41 5.82
CA GLY A 189 4.24 -4.88 6.85
C GLY A 189 4.54 -5.45 8.22
N ALA A 190 4.75 -6.75 8.32
CA ALA A 190 5.12 -7.41 9.58
C ALA A 190 6.46 -6.88 10.13
N GLN A 191 7.48 -6.75 9.28
CA GLN A 191 8.77 -6.19 9.67
C GLN A 191 8.65 -4.74 10.15
N LEU A 192 7.86 -3.91 9.46
CA LEU A 192 7.62 -2.51 9.84
C LEU A 192 6.95 -2.42 11.21
N ILE A 193 5.86 -3.17 11.43
CA ILE A 193 5.13 -3.20 12.70
C ILE A 193 6.07 -3.58 13.86
N LEU A 194 6.82 -4.66 13.71
CA LEU A 194 7.73 -5.11 14.77
C LEU A 194 8.87 -4.11 15.02
N LYS A 195 9.38 -3.48 13.96
CA LYS A 195 10.38 -2.41 14.07
C LYS A 195 9.85 -1.23 14.86
N GLU A 196 8.65 -0.72 14.54
CA GLU A 196 8.05 0.43 15.22
C GLU A 196 7.73 0.14 16.69
N VAL A 197 7.26 -1.06 17.02
CA VAL A 197 7.00 -1.49 18.38
C VAL A 197 8.29 -1.47 19.20
N LYS A 198 9.38 -1.98 18.66
CA LYS A 198 10.71 -1.92 19.30
C LYS A 198 11.23 -0.50 19.45
N GLU A 199 11.07 0.34 18.43
CA GLU A 199 11.51 1.75 18.47
C GLU A 199 10.75 2.57 19.53
N LYS A 200 9.49 2.22 19.77
CA LYS A 200 8.68 2.78 20.87
C LYS A 200 9.06 2.21 22.24
N GLY A 201 9.96 1.22 22.30
CA GLY A 201 10.44 0.60 23.53
C GLY A 201 9.47 -0.41 24.15
N TYR A 202 8.50 -0.90 23.42
CA TYR A 202 7.56 -1.91 23.90
C TYR A 202 8.14 -3.32 23.77
N ASP A 203 7.78 -4.18 24.72
CA ASP A 203 8.11 -5.60 24.68
C ASP A 203 7.23 -6.33 23.68
N LEU A 204 7.84 -7.09 22.76
CA LEU A 204 7.09 -7.88 21.77
C LEU A 204 6.18 -8.95 22.42
N HIS A 205 6.41 -9.34 23.67
CA HIS A 205 5.51 -10.24 24.40
C HIS A 205 4.17 -9.57 24.75
N THR A 206 4.13 -8.24 24.74
CA THR A 206 2.91 -7.45 24.96
C THR A 206 2.36 -6.86 23.66
N LEU A 207 2.79 -7.36 22.49
CA LEU A 207 2.39 -6.88 21.17
C LEU A 207 0.87 -6.64 21.02
N PRO A 208 -0.02 -7.54 21.49
CA PRO A 208 -1.47 -7.35 21.34
C PRO A 208 -2.05 -6.17 22.14
N GLU A 209 -1.30 -5.65 23.13
CA GLU A 209 -1.70 -4.47 23.91
C GLU A 209 -1.43 -3.17 23.14
N HIS A 210 -0.58 -3.22 22.12
CA HIS A 210 -0.07 -2.06 21.39
C HIS A 210 -0.45 -2.02 19.93
N VAL A 211 -0.75 -3.19 19.33
CA VAL A 211 -1.00 -3.33 17.89
C VAL A 211 -2.25 -4.15 17.62
N ALA A 212 -3.12 -3.62 16.77
CA ALA A 212 -4.22 -4.35 16.15
C ALA A 212 -4.01 -4.35 14.63
N ILE A 213 -4.12 -5.52 14.00
CA ILE A 213 -3.96 -5.66 12.55
C ILE A 213 -5.32 -5.97 11.94
N GLN A 214 -5.83 -5.05 11.12
CA GLN A 214 -7.04 -5.26 10.33
C GLN A 214 -6.66 -5.77 8.95
N ILE A 215 -7.15 -6.94 8.60
CA ILE A 215 -6.98 -7.55 7.28
C ILE A 215 -8.11 -7.10 6.36
N ASN A 216 -7.76 -6.56 5.19
CA ASN A 216 -8.72 -6.20 4.16
C ASN A 216 -8.82 -7.33 3.13
N ASP A 217 -9.90 -8.11 3.17
CA ASP A 217 -10.09 -9.36 2.43
C ASP A 217 -9.12 -10.48 2.87
N THR A 218 -9.01 -11.52 2.06
CA THR A 218 -8.19 -12.72 2.35
C THR A 218 -6.74 -12.60 1.89
N HIS A 219 -6.44 -11.68 0.97
CA HIS A 219 -5.10 -11.52 0.40
C HIS A 219 -3.98 -11.32 1.43
N PRO A 220 -4.15 -10.49 2.49
CA PRO A 220 -3.13 -10.29 3.50
C PRO A 220 -3.10 -11.36 4.62
N THR A 221 -3.88 -12.44 4.54
CA THR A 221 -3.92 -13.47 5.60
C THR A 221 -2.56 -14.13 5.87
N MET A 222 -1.66 -14.10 4.90
CA MET A 222 -0.28 -14.56 5.08
C MET A 222 0.50 -13.78 6.14
N VAL A 223 0.01 -12.63 6.61
CA VAL A 223 0.62 -11.90 7.74
C VAL A 223 0.66 -12.75 9.00
N ILE A 224 -0.32 -13.64 9.20
CA ILE A 224 -0.39 -14.53 10.38
C ILE A 224 0.81 -15.49 10.41
N PRO A 225 1.03 -16.37 9.41
CA PRO A 225 2.20 -17.23 9.39
C PRO A 225 3.52 -16.46 9.31
N GLU A 226 3.55 -15.29 8.68
CA GLU A 226 4.76 -14.49 8.60
C GLU A 226 5.16 -13.89 9.96
N LEU A 227 4.23 -13.37 10.74
CA LEU A 227 4.49 -12.95 12.12
C LEU A 227 4.98 -14.12 12.98
N ILE A 228 4.38 -15.31 12.82
CA ILE A 228 4.89 -16.53 13.51
C ILE A 228 6.35 -16.77 13.15
N ARG A 229 6.66 -16.76 11.86
CA ARG A 229 8.01 -17.00 11.37
C ARG A 229 8.99 -16.00 11.97
N ILE A 230 8.74 -14.71 11.87
CA ILE A 230 9.64 -13.67 12.38
C ILE A 230 9.80 -13.82 13.90
N LEU A 231 8.71 -13.89 14.65
CA LEU A 231 8.76 -13.98 16.10
C LEU A 231 9.50 -15.23 16.59
N THR A 232 9.33 -16.37 15.92
CA THR A 232 9.98 -17.62 16.35
C THR A 232 11.41 -17.79 15.83
N THR A 233 11.72 -17.34 14.60
CA THR A 233 13.04 -17.55 14.00
C THR A 233 14.01 -16.41 14.22
N GLU A 234 13.51 -15.18 14.38
CA GLU A 234 14.34 -13.97 14.48
C GLU A 234 14.31 -13.36 15.88
N GLU A 235 13.16 -13.40 16.56
CA GLU A 235 12.96 -12.80 17.89
C GLU A 235 13.02 -13.81 19.06
N GLY A 236 13.22 -15.09 18.78
CA GLY A 236 13.43 -16.13 19.78
C GLY A 236 12.20 -16.56 20.56
N PHE A 237 11.00 -16.27 20.08
CA PHE A 237 9.75 -16.71 20.71
C PHE A 237 9.59 -18.23 20.66
N THR A 238 9.05 -18.81 21.73
CA THR A 238 8.59 -20.19 21.71
C THR A 238 7.21 -20.30 21.07
N THR A 239 6.85 -21.48 20.57
CA THR A 239 5.51 -21.74 20.02
C THR A 239 4.40 -21.46 21.04
N VAL A 240 4.67 -21.68 22.34
CA VAL A 240 3.71 -21.41 23.42
C VAL A 240 3.50 -19.91 23.61
N SER A 241 4.57 -19.12 23.64
CA SER A 241 4.48 -17.64 23.75
C SER A 241 3.67 -17.06 22.60
N TYR A 242 3.89 -17.55 21.38
CA TYR A 242 3.15 -17.14 20.20
C TYR A 242 1.65 -17.47 20.29
N THR A 243 1.28 -18.64 20.81
CA THR A 243 -0.14 -19.03 20.94
C THR A 243 -0.91 -18.06 21.83
N HIS A 244 -0.28 -17.52 22.86
CA HIS A 244 -0.90 -16.48 23.70
C HIS A 244 -1.12 -15.17 22.94
N LEU A 245 -0.17 -14.74 22.10
CA LEU A 245 -0.34 -13.55 21.25
C LEU A 245 -1.52 -13.72 20.26
N ARG A 246 -1.67 -14.90 19.68
CA ARG A 246 -2.73 -15.22 18.71
C ARG A 246 -4.12 -15.33 19.32
N ALA A 247 -4.25 -15.76 20.57
CA ALA A 247 -5.55 -15.98 21.20
C ALA A 247 -6.43 -14.71 21.25
N HIS A 248 -5.83 -13.54 21.26
CA HIS A 248 -6.52 -12.26 21.19
C HIS A 248 -7.01 -11.89 19.79
N GLU A 249 -6.39 -12.39 18.74
CA GLU A 249 -6.77 -12.07 17.35
C GLU A 249 -7.95 -12.91 16.85
N THR A 250 -8.05 -14.17 17.26
CA THR A 250 -9.09 -15.09 16.79
C THR A 250 -10.49 -14.73 17.29
N LEU A 251 -10.61 -13.98 18.36
CA LEU A 251 -11.92 -13.52 18.87
C LEU A 251 -12.47 -12.31 18.11
N ALA A 252 -11.62 -11.52 17.45
CA ALA A 252 -12.02 -10.37 16.65
C ALA A 252 -12.46 -10.72 15.22
N ASN A 253 -12.09 -11.91 14.72
CA ASN A 253 -12.33 -12.33 13.32
C ASN A 253 -13.45 -13.37 13.18
N LEU A 254 -14.22 -13.64 14.22
CA LEU A 254 -15.34 -14.61 14.22
C LEU A 254 -16.72 -13.96 14.21
N VAL A 255 -16.80 -12.69 13.75
CA VAL A 255 -18.08 -12.02 13.52
C VAL A 255 -18.20 -11.60 12.07
#